data_b7feaee81c85eaeaa745d0f1f51cf388
#
_entry.id   b7feaee81c85eaeaa745d0f1f51cf388
#
_cell.length_a   1.000
_cell.length_b   1.000
_cell.length_c   1.000
_cell.angle_alpha   90.00
_cell.angle_beta   90.00
_cell.angle_gamma   90.00
#
_symmetry.space_group_name_H-M   'P 1'
#
loop_
_entity.id
_entity.type
_entity.pdbx_description
1 polymer ?
#
loop_
_entity_poly.entity_id
_entity_poly.type
_entity_poly.pdbx_seq_one_letter_code
_entity_poly.pdbx_strand_id
1 'polypeptide(L)'
;MKNFLAQNNLFAVSAGLKEAALNTEQTLNTSMLLNISSIPMALDRRSEDNSNEAHGKEEPDTIYRFGATGAGAYPVERAQAQHFAFLLSYGLGASAPAAWGTGFKHTITPIASIYNPGFTSALRLGNTIMKRRFASNYIDTVKATFAKDSWAKIEAALKATGKYTDNMLKETVNAAYNALSLTLAANAVHGGDAATRLDNVHRIRVKVPTTGEWQEVTYSAVSAATPAVITIGAPGGVITPTDYEILYVPAEAAWCTFPARVTEPPLRVSNLLLKIGGKWDGSVFNGGRTLDAEVESMEYNLTNQMKVEFRTDPTGATSGKYANYAMREGRIQTIALNREARDFILEQMMIDEEYSGIYIKATGAEFESGKNYFVEGIFPRCAVLKAPLIVNGKVIAQAGDIRILEDDTYGSCKWIIANKVSGY
;
A
#
# COMPACT_ATOMS: atom_id res chain seq x y z
N MET A 1 23.82 18.53 -3.52
CA MET A 1 22.85 18.06 -2.49
C MET A 1 21.52 17.83 -3.20
N LYS A 2 21.02 16.60 -3.17
CA LYS A 2 19.77 16.25 -3.88
C LYS A 2 18.58 16.52 -2.96
N ASN A 3 17.75 17.49 -3.30
CA ASN A 3 16.52 17.77 -2.57
C ASN A 3 15.38 16.98 -3.21
N PHE A 4 14.76 16.10 -2.45
CA PHE A 4 13.58 15.37 -2.88
C PHE A 4 12.33 16.15 -2.48
N LEU A 5 11.58 16.62 -3.47
CA LEU A 5 10.26 17.19 -3.22
C LEU A 5 9.25 16.05 -3.10
N ALA A 6 8.50 16.03 -2.00
CA ALA A 6 7.50 15.00 -1.76
C ALA A 6 6.41 14.95 -2.86
N GLN A 7 6.14 16.08 -3.54
CA GLN A 7 5.24 16.14 -4.70
C GLN A 7 5.72 15.27 -5.88
N ASN A 8 7.01 14.95 -5.95
CA ASN A 8 7.58 14.11 -7.00
C ASN A 8 7.54 12.61 -6.67
N ASN A 9 7.05 12.24 -5.49
CA ASN A 9 6.85 10.85 -5.14
C ASN A 9 5.78 10.23 -6.02
N LEU A 10 6.01 8.99 -6.43
CA LEU A 10 5.03 8.18 -7.16
C LEU A 10 4.85 6.84 -6.47
N PHE A 11 3.61 6.37 -6.48
CA PHE A 11 3.24 5.04 -6.02
C PHE A 11 2.55 4.28 -7.15
N ALA A 12 3.12 3.18 -7.57
CA ALA A 12 2.56 2.32 -8.60
C ALA A 12 2.23 0.94 -8.02
N VAL A 13 1.19 0.32 -8.58
CA VAL A 13 0.69 -0.99 -8.16
C VAL A 13 0.40 -1.88 -9.36
N SER A 14 0.37 -3.18 -9.14
CA SER A 14 -0.07 -4.18 -10.11
C SER A 14 -1.60 -4.36 -10.05
N ALA A 15 -2.36 -3.27 -10.24
CA ALA A 15 -3.82 -3.35 -10.21
C ALA A 15 -4.33 -4.36 -11.25
N GLY A 16 -5.24 -5.25 -10.87
CA GLY A 16 -5.76 -6.30 -11.75
C GLY A 16 -4.83 -7.50 -12.01
N LEU A 17 -3.58 -7.41 -11.58
CA LEU A 17 -2.60 -8.50 -11.69
C LEU A 17 -2.29 -9.02 -10.28
N LYS A 18 -3.12 -9.93 -9.79
CA LYS A 18 -2.92 -10.59 -8.50
C LYS A 18 -1.70 -11.50 -8.55
N GLU A 19 -0.92 -11.53 -7.49
CA GLU A 19 0.22 -12.43 -7.40
C GLU A 19 -0.26 -13.89 -7.35
N ALA A 20 0.28 -14.71 -8.25
CA ALA A 20 -0.07 -16.13 -8.34
C ALA A 20 0.50 -16.94 -7.16
N ALA A 21 1.60 -16.49 -6.59
CA ALA A 21 2.26 -17.11 -5.44
C ALA A 21 2.91 -16.05 -4.58
N LEU A 22 3.10 -16.39 -3.30
CA LEU A 22 3.77 -15.52 -2.34
C LEU A 22 5.15 -15.10 -2.85
N ASN A 23 5.49 -13.83 -2.67
CA ASN A 23 6.77 -13.26 -3.07
C ASN A 23 7.07 -13.32 -4.58
N THR A 24 6.04 -13.41 -5.42
CA THR A 24 6.18 -13.40 -6.89
C THR A 24 5.71 -12.05 -7.43
N GLU A 25 6.68 -11.22 -7.84
CA GLU A 25 6.43 -9.88 -8.32
C GLU A 25 5.63 -9.86 -9.64
N GLN A 26 4.68 -8.95 -9.74
CA GLN A 26 3.88 -8.69 -10.94
C GLN A 26 4.27 -7.38 -11.61
N THR A 27 3.91 -7.23 -12.87
CA THR A 27 4.12 -6.00 -13.64
C THR A 27 3.26 -4.86 -13.07
N LEU A 28 3.89 -3.70 -12.86
CA LEU A 28 3.18 -2.48 -12.45
C LEU A 28 2.38 -1.95 -13.65
N ASN A 29 1.11 -1.70 -13.47
CA ASN A 29 0.22 -1.25 -14.54
C ASN A 29 -0.56 0.03 -14.23
N THR A 30 -0.54 0.49 -12.99
CA THR A 30 -1.28 1.69 -12.56
C THR A 30 -0.46 2.49 -11.56
N SER A 31 -0.33 3.81 -11.80
CA SER A 31 0.18 4.73 -10.78
C SER A 31 -1.00 5.38 -10.05
N MET A 32 -0.95 5.33 -8.72
CA MET A 32 -2.01 5.78 -7.84
C MET A 32 -1.70 7.18 -7.30
N LEU A 33 -2.75 7.94 -6.99
CA LEU A 33 -2.61 9.21 -6.27
C LEU A 33 -2.03 8.95 -4.88
N LEU A 34 -1.00 9.71 -4.51
CA LEU A 34 -0.34 9.61 -3.21
C LEU A 34 -0.52 10.91 -2.41
N ASN A 35 -0.83 10.78 -1.12
CA ASN A 35 -0.77 11.93 -0.22
C ASN A 35 0.71 12.34 -0.04
N ILE A 36 0.96 13.65 -0.10
CA ILE A 36 2.32 14.23 -0.01
C ILE A 36 3.06 13.84 1.29
N SER A 37 2.33 13.61 2.37
CA SER A 37 2.89 13.27 3.69
C SER A 37 3.00 11.77 3.95
N SER A 38 2.60 10.91 3.01
CA SER A 38 2.58 9.47 3.24
C SER A 38 3.66 8.71 2.47
N ILE A 39 4.20 7.69 3.11
CA ILE A 39 5.03 6.64 2.50
C ILE A 39 4.25 5.34 2.64
N PRO A 40 3.61 4.85 1.56
CA PRO A 40 2.65 3.75 1.63
C PRO A 40 3.25 2.41 2.02
N MET A 41 4.57 2.24 1.87
CA MET A 41 5.25 1.02 2.25
C MET A 41 6.67 1.31 2.72
N ALA A 42 7.03 0.82 3.89
CA ALA A 42 8.38 0.88 4.45
C ALA A 42 8.80 -0.51 4.93
N LEU A 43 10.11 -0.75 4.97
CA LEU A 43 10.67 -1.95 5.57
C LEU A 43 10.74 -1.79 7.09
N ASP A 44 10.23 -2.78 7.78
CA ASP A 44 10.41 -2.98 9.21
C ASP A 44 11.38 -4.14 9.44
N ARG A 45 12.57 -3.84 9.90
CA ARG A 45 13.61 -4.83 10.22
C ARG A 45 13.56 -5.17 11.69
N ARG A 46 13.37 -6.44 11.97
CA ARG A 46 13.47 -6.96 13.32
C ARG A 46 14.93 -7.12 13.72
N SER A 47 15.31 -6.50 14.83
CA SER A 47 16.63 -6.66 15.44
C SER A 47 16.50 -6.71 16.94
N GLU A 48 17.33 -7.52 17.57
CA GLU A 48 17.47 -7.63 19.01
C GLU A 48 18.95 -7.48 19.36
N ASP A 49 19.25 -6.85 20.46
CA ASP A 49 20.60 -6.81 21.00
C ASP A 49 20.83 -7.98 21.98
N ASN A 50 22.07 -8.16 22.40
CA ASN A 50 22.43 -9.19 23.35
C ASN A 50 22.39 -8.74 24.82
N SER A 51 21.58 -7.74 25.15
CA SER A 51 21.45 -7.23 26.53
C SER A 51 20.98 -8.29 27.55
N ASN A 52 20.32 -9.34 27.06
CA ASN A 52 19.86 -10.47 27.89
C ASN A 52 20.87 -11.62 28.00
N GLU A 53 22.06 -11.47 27.43
CA GLU A 53 23.11 -12.49 27.41
C GLU A 53 24.24 -12.12 28.38
N ALA A 54 24.82 -13.13 29.02
CA ALA A 54 26.01 -12.95 29.86
C ALA A 54 27.28 -12.98 28.98
N HIS A 55 27.71 -11.83 28.47
CA HIS A 55 28.84 -11.70 27.54
C HIS A 55 30.07 -11.01 28.17
N GLY A 56 30.04 -10.76 29.48
CA GLY A 56 31.18 -10.21 30.22
C GLY A 56 31.40 -8.70 30.09
N LYS A 57 30.43 -7.96 29.57
CA LYS A 57 30.39 -6.51 29.44
C LYS A 57 29.10 -5.96 30.04
N GLU A 58 29.11 -4.70 30.45
CA GLU A 58 27.94 -4.04 31.01
C GLU A 58 26.92 -3.65 29.91
N GLU A 59 27.41 -3.24 28.74
CA GLU A 59 26.58 -2.80 27.62
C GLU A 59 26.55 -3.85 26.50
N PRO A 60 25.43 -3.94 25.73
CA PRO A 60 25.34 -4.83 24.59
C PRO A 60 26.44 -4.54 23.55
N ASP A 61 27.04 -5.58 23.02
CA ASP A 61 28.11 -5.46 22.01
C ASP A 61 27.73 -6.09 20.67
N THR A 62 26.57 -6.72 20.59
CA THR A 62 26.11 -7.40 19.37
C THR A 62 24.62 -7.13 19.11
N ILE A 63 24.27 -6.93 17.84
CA ILE A 63 22.89 -6.83 17.37
C ILE A 63 22.58 -8.02 16.48
N TYR A 64 21.64 -8.86 16.90
CA TYR A 64 21.09 -9.93 16.08
C TYR A 64 20.03 -9.38 15.15
N ARG A 65 20.13 -9.70 13.88
CA ARG A 65 19.20 -9.24 12.86
C ARG A 65 18.39 -10.40 12.35
N PHE A 66 17.07 -10.29 12.54
CA PHE A 66 16.09 -11.16 11.90
C PHE A 66 15.73 -10.61 10.51
N GLY A 67 14.77 -11.24 9.85
CA GLY A 67 14.31 -10.78 8.57
C GLY A 67 13.59 -9.40 8.63
N ALA A 68 13.10 -8.98 7.49
CA ALA A 68 12.30 -7.77 7.37
C ALA A 68 10.87 -8.13 6.98
N THR A 69 9.91 -7.36 7.48
CA THR A 69 8.54 -7.28 6.97
C THR A 69 8.31 -5.89 6.38
N GLY A 70 7.21 -5.71 5.67
CA GLY A 70 6.80 -4.40 5.19
C GLY A 70 5.51 -3.96 5.88
N ALA A 71 5.42 -2.68 6.20
CA ALA A 71 4.20 -2.07 6.72
C ALA A 71 4.08 -0.64 6.23
N GLY A 72 2.85 -0.13 6.14
CA GLY A 72 2.61 1.24 5.77
C GLY A 72 1.14 1.61 5.78
N ALA A 73 0.87 2.87 5.44
CA ALA A 73 -0.46 3.42 5.33
C ALA A 73 -0.64 4.13 3.99
N TYR A 74 -1.80 3.95 3.40
CA TYR A 74 -2.17 4.59 2.14
C TYR A 74 -3.43 5.45 2.34
N PRO A 75 -3.29 6.70 2.81
CA PRO A 75 -4.39 7.64 2.97
C PRO A 75 -4.64 8.42 1.68
N VAL A 76 -5.92 8.58 1.31
CA VAL A 76 -6.38 9.38 0.18
C VAL A 76 -7.48 10.34 0.64
N GLU A 77 -7.15 11.63 0.72
CA GLU A 77 -8.05 12.69 1.20
C GLU A 77 -9.12 13.10 0.18
N ARG A 78 -8.90 12.84 -1.11
CA ARG A 78 -9.82 13.12 -2.21
C ARG A 78 -9.95 11.87 -3.05
N ALA A 79 -10.73 10.91 -2.52
CA ALA A 79 -10.82 9.60 -3.11
C ALA A 79 -11.58 9.60 -4.44
N GLN A 80 -11.02 8.90 -5.41
CA GLN A 80 -11.59 8.61 -6.70
C GLN A 80 -12.19 7.21 -6.68
N ALA A 81 -13.08 6.89 -7.61
CA ALA A 81 -13.69 5.57 -7.69
C ALA A 81 -12.65 4.44 -7.83
N GLN A 82 -11.55 4.68 -8.54
CA GLN A 82 -10.46 3.72 -8.67
C GLN A 82 -9.78 3.34 -7.34
N HIS A 83 -9.66 4.28 -6.38
CA HIS A 83 -9.07 3.97 -5.07
C HIS A 83 -9.96 3.01 -4.28
N PHE A 84 -11.28 3.24 -4.28
CA PHE A 84 -12.24 2.32 -3.67
C PHE A 84 -12.19 0.94 -4.33
N ALA A 85 -12.19 0.90 -5.67
CA ALA A 85 -12.14 -0.35 -6.40
C ALA A 85 -10.88 -1.15 -6.10
N PHE A 86 -9.71 -0.51 -6.11
CA PHE A 86 -8.43 -1.15 -5.81
C PHE A 86 -8.40 -1.68 -4.37
N LEU A 87 -8.63 -0.82 -3.38
CA LEU A 87 -8.50 -1.19 -1.97
C LEU A 87 -9.52 -2.23 -1.53
N LEU A 88 -10.77 -2.13 -2.01
CA LEU A 88 -11.81 -3.10 -1.69
C LEU A 88 -11.61 -4.43 -2.43
N SER A 89 -11.12 -4.43 -3.69
CA SER A 89 -10.85 -5.66 -4.43
C SER A 89 -9.79 -6.52 -3.75
N TYR A 90 -8.70 -5.89 -3.26
CA TYR A 90 -7.66 -6.60 -2.54
C TYR A 90 -8.00 -6.85 -1.06
N GLY A 91 -8.81 -5.97 -0.45
CA GLY A 91 -9.26 -6.14 0.93
C GLY A 91 -10.33 -7.23 1.08
N LEU A 92 -11.28 -7.34 0.17
CA LEU A 92 -12.34 -8.35 0.16
C LEU A 92 -11.95 -9.60 -0.63
N GLY A 93 -11.15 -9.45 -1.68
CA GLY A 93 -10.46 -10.53 -2.38
C GLY A 93 -11.04 -10.93 -3.73
N ALA A 94 -12.29 -10.63 -4.04
CA ALA A 94 -12.90 -10.93 -5.34
C ALA A 94 -13.35 -9.66 -6.05
N SER A 95 -13.04 -9.55 -7.34
CA SER A 95 -13.50 -8.47 -8.21
C SER A 95 -13.86 -9.05 -9.57
N ALA A 96 -15.06 -8.72 -10.08
CA ALA A 96 -15.52 -9.10 -11.40
C ALA A 96 -15.84 -7.83 -12.19
N PRO A 97 -14.98 -7.44 -13.16
CA PRO A 97 -15.21 -6.31 -14.02
C PRO A 97 -16.20 -6.67 -15.14
N ALA A 98 -17.07 -5.73 -15.48
CA ALA A 98 -17.96 -5.81 -16.64
C ALA A 98 -17.86 -4.49 -17.42
N ALA A 99 -17.80 -4.56 -18.74
CA ALA A 99 -17.77 -3.37 -19.58
C ALA A 99 -19.04 -2.52 -19.39
N TRP A 100 -18.87 -1.22 -19.29
CA TRP A 100 -19.97 -0.26 -19.12
C TRP A 100 -19.67 1.04 -19.87
N GLY A 101 -19.99 1.04 -21.15
CA GLY A 101 -19.58 2.10 -22.07
C GLY A 101 -18.08 2.15 -22.28
N THR A 102 -17.50 3.34 -22.13
CA THR A 102 -16.03 3.55 -22.18
C THR A 102 -15.32 3.22 -20.87
N GLY A 103 -16.07 2.75 -19.86
CA GLY A 103 -15.55 2.36 -18.54
C GLY A 103 -15.98 0.95 -18.16
N PHE A 104 -15.85 0.64 -16.87
CA PHE A 104 -16.11 -0.68 -16.31
C PHE A 104 -16.89 -0.55 -14.99
N LYS A 105 -17.75 -1.54 -14.72
CA LYS A 105 -18.34 -1.77 -13.40
C LYS A 105 -17.64 -2.96 -12.77
N HIS A 106 -17.12 -2.76 -11.57
CA HIS A 106 -16.48 -3.78 -10.77
C HIS A 106 -17.45 -4.24 -9.69
N THR A 107 -17.83 -5.51 -9.73
CA THR A 107 -18.56 -6.14 -8.64
C THR A 107 -17.55 -6.78 -7.70
N ILE A 108 -17.50 -6.32 -6.46
CA ILE A 108 -16.52 -6.73 -5.45
C ILE A 108 -17.27 -7.40 -4.30
N THR A 109 -16.86 -8.61 -3.97
CA THR A 109 -17.46 -9.41 -2.90
C THR A 109 -16.37 -10.05 -2.03
N PRO A 110 -16.69 -10.37 -0.77
CA PRO A 110 -15.78 -11.11 0.08
C PRO A 110 -15.51 -12.53 -0.45
N ILE A 111 -14.25 -12.96 -0.38
CA ILE A 111 -13.90 -14.37 -0.59
C ILE A 111 -13.93 -15.14 0.72
N ALA A 112 -14.30 -16.41 0.65
CA ALA A 112 -14.29 -17.32 1.81
C ALA A 112 -12.88 -17.76 2.21
N SER A 113 -11.90 -17.71 1.28
CA SER A 113 -10.52 -18.08 1.55
C SER A 113 -9.88 -17.17 2.62
N ILE A 114 -9.07 -17.76 3.49
CA ILE A 114 -8.22 -17.04 4.44
C ILE A 114 -7.01 -16.37 3.75
N TYR A 115 -6.74 -16.70 2.50
CA TYR A 115 -5.65 -16.13 1.71
C TYR A 115 -6.19 -15.00 0.83
N ASN A 116 -5.99 -13.77 1.29
CA ASN A 116 -6.29 -12.61 0.47
C ASN A 116 -5.27 -12.50 -0.69
N PRO A 117 -5.68 -11.97 -1.84
CA PRO A 117 -4.76 -11.75 -2.94
C PRO A 117 -3.68 -10.74 -2.56
N GLY A 118 -2.43 -11.04 -2.92
CA GLY A 118 -1.32 -10.10 -2.83
C GLY A 118 -1.18 -9.28 -4.10
N PHE A 119 -0.55 -8.12 -3.98
CA PHE A 119 -0.19 -7.26 -5.11
C PHE A 119 1.24 -6.77 -4.99
N THR A 120 1.86 -6.47 -6.12
CA THR A 120 3.15 -5.82 -6.18
C THR A 120 2.95 -4.31 -6.14
N SER A 121 3.75 -3.61 -5.34
CA SER A 121 3.80 -2.15 -5.34
C SER A 121 5.20 -1.63 -5.58
N ALA A 122 5.32 -0.41 -6.08
CA ALA A 122 6.59 0.27 -6.17
C ALA A 122 6.46 1.74 -5.75
N LEU A 123 7.48 2.21 -5.06
CA LEU A 123 7.61 3.58 -4.61
C LEU A 123 8.81 4.23 -5.30
N ARG A 124 8.59 5.39 -5.88
CA ARG A 124 9.64 6.30 -6.29
C ARG A 124 9.66 7.50 -5.35
N LEU A 125 10.78 7.72 -4.69
CA LEU A 125 11.00 8.88 -3.82
C LEU A 125 11.74 9.96 -4.62
N GLY A 126 11.12 11.13 -4.74
CA GLY A 126 11.67 12.23 -5.53
C GLY A 126 11.70 11.95 -7.04
N ASN A 127 12.57 12.69 -7.76
CA ASN A 127 12.50 12.69 -9.22
C ASN A 127 13.18 11.50 -9.89
N THR A 128 14.19 10.86 -9.29
CA THR A 128 15.00 9.93 -10.09
C THR A 128 15.62 8.75 -9.36
N ILE A 129 15.84 8.77 -8.04
CA ILE A 129 16.95 7.96 -7.53
C ILE A 129 16.53 6.79 -6.69
N MET A 130 15.55 6.98 -5.83
CA MET A 130 15.14 5.91 -4.92
C MET A 130 13.86 5.27 -5.41
N LYS A 131 14.00 4.18 -6.14
CA LYS A 131 12.89 3.34 -6.57
C LYS A 131 12.99 2.00 -5.85
N ARG A 132 11.89 1.60 -5.23
CA ARG A 132 11.80 0.32 -4.53
C ARG A 132 10.50 -0.35 -4.86
N ARG A 133 10.58 -1.61 -5.24
CA ARG A 133 9.44 -2.48 -5.51
C ARG A 133 9.30 -3.46 -4.36
N PHE A 134 8.07 -3.67 -3.91
CA PHE A 134 7.71 -4.62 -2.87
C PHE A 134 6.80 -5.69 -3.44
N ALA A 135 7.14 -6.95 -3.19
CA ALA A 135 6.28 -8.07 -3.48
C ALA A 135 5.31 -8.34 -2.32
N SER A 136 4.21 -9.01 -2.62
CA SER A 136 3.25 -9.55 -1.65
C SER A 136 2.81 -8.54 -0.61
N ASN A 137 2.21 -7.46 -1.12
CA ASN A 137 1.51 -6.48 -0.29
C ASN A 137 0.07 -6.93 -0.10
N TYR A 138 -0.46 -6.73 1.10
CA TYR A 138 -1.80 -7.10 1.52
C TYR A 138 -2.50 -5.92 2.17
N ILE A 139 -3.81 -5.85 2.00
CA ILE A 139 -4.67 -4.88 2.69
C ILE A 139 -5.04 -5.45 4.06
N ASP A 140 -4.56 -4.82 5.13
CA ASP A 140 -4.90 -5.19 6.51
C ASP A 140 -6.20 -4.53 6.96
N THR A 141 -6.30 -3.21 6.75
CA THR A 141 -7.53 -2.47 7.03
C THR A 141 -7.89 -1.55 5.88
N VAL A 142 -9.18 -1.28 5.73
CA VAL A 142 -9.71 -0.22 4.86
C VAL A 142 -10.69 0.60 5.68
N LYS A 143 -10.55 1.92 5.64
CA LYS A 143 -11.50 2.86 6.20
C LYS A 143 -11.95 3.82 5.11
N ALA A 144 -13.24 3.82 4.80
CA ALA A 144 -13.87 4.74 3.87
C ALA A 144 -14.75 5.74 4.63
N THR A 145 -14.48 7.05 4.47
CA THR A 145 -15.16 8.11 5.22
C THR A 145 -15.91 9.02 4.26
N PHE A 146 -17.17 9.22 4.56
CA PHE A 146 -18.08 10.14 3.87
C PHE A 146 -18.60 11.16 4.91
N ALA A 147 -18.06 12.37 4.93
CA ALA A 147 -18.49 13.42 5.84
C ALA A 147 -19.09 14.59 5.06
N LYS A 148 -20.14 15.22 5.60
CA LYS A 148 -20.82 16.36 4.96
C LYS A 148 -19.81 17.45 4.58
N ASP A 149 -20.09 18.18 3.51
CA ASP A 149 -19.28 19.30 3.00
C ASP A 149 -17.83 18.94 2.66
N SER A 150 -17.55 17.67 2.38
CA SER A 150 -16.22 17.19 2.09
C SER A 150 -16.16 16.28 0.85
N TRP A 151 -14.93 15.90 0.49
CA TRP A 151 -14.66 14.82 -0.44
C TRP A 151 -14.73 13.48 0.29
N ALA A 152 -15.14 12.43 -0.41
CA ALA A 152 -14.98 11.08 0.09
C ALA A 152 -13.49 10.80 0.33
N LYS A 153 -13.18 10.16 1.44
CA LYS A 153 -11.82 9.75 1.83
C LYS A 153 -11.75 8.25 1.92
N ILE A 154 -10.57 7.71 1.63
CA ILE A 154 -10.30 6.30 1.87
C ILE A 154 -8.86 6.16 2.35
N GLU A 155 -8.67 5.30 3.32
CA GLU A 155 -7.35 4.95 3.82
C GLU A 155 -7.24 3.44 3.98
N ALA A 156 -6.03 2.91 3.87
CA ALA A 156 -5.76 1.51 4.11
C ALA A 156 -4.44 1.35 4.88
N ALA A 157 -4.42 0.39 5.80
CA ALA A 157 -3.17 -0.12 6.33
C ALA A 157 -2.70 -1.27 5.46
N LEU A 158 -1.42 -1.25 5.12
CA LEU A 158 -0.77 -2.23 4.26
C LEU A 158 0.22 -3.06 5.08
N LYS A 159 0.27 -4.35 4.81
CA LYS A 159 1.32 -5.26 5.28
C LYS A 159 1.95 -5.98 4.10
N ALA A 160 3.24 -6.25 4.19
CA ALA A 160 3.97 -6.96 3.15
C ALA A 160 4.95 -7.97 3.76
N THR A 161 5.34 -8.96 2.98
CA THR A 161 6.34 -9.97 3.40
C THR A 161 7.72 -9.37 3.64
N GLY A 162 7.99 -8.15 3.15
CA GLY A 162 9.30 -7.52 3.25
C GLY A 162 10.25 -7.90 2.12
N LYS A 163 9.83 -8.74 1.15
CA LYS A 163 10.61 -8.94 -0.07
C LYS A 163 10.56 -7.67 -0.91
N TYR A 164 11.72 -7.15 -1.23
CA TYR A 164 11.85 -5.94 -2.02
C TYR A 164 12.96 -6.04 -3.06
N THR A 165 12.85 -5.21 -4.08
CA THR A 165 13.86 -5.01 -5.11
C THR A 165 14.13 -3.53 -5.23
N ASP A 166 15.38 -3.12 -5.01
CA ASP A 166 15.82 -1.74 -5.22
C ASP A 166 16.33 -1.54 -6.65
N ASN A 167 16.27 -0.31 -7.13
CA ASN A 167 16.97 0.05 -8.36
C ASN A 167 18.47 0.28 -8.14
N MET A 168 18.95 0.22 -6.90
CA MET A 168 20.38 0.30 -6.56
C MET A 168 21.01 -1.09 -6.55
N LEU A 169 22.21 -1.18 -7.10
CA LEU A 169 23.01 -2.40 -7.10
C LEU A 169 24.20 -2.22 -6.16
N LYS A 170 24.47 -3.25 -5.39
CA LYS A 170 25.70 -3.38 -4.58
C LYS A 170 26.61 -4.39 -5.28
N GLU A 171 27.81 -3.95 -5.63
CA GLU A 171 28.81 -4.75 -6.31
C GLU A 171 30.13 -4.74 -5.52
N THR A 172 30.83 -5.87 -5.52
CA THR A 172 32.17 -5.99 -4.94
C THR A 172 33.17 -6.14 -6.07
N VAL A 173 34.16 -5.24 -6.09
CA VAL A 173 35.26 -5.23 -7.07
C VAL A 173 36.56 -5.46 -6.30
N ASN A 174 37.35 -6.45 -6.74
CA ASN A 174 38.68 -6.69 -6.17
C ASN A 174 39.71 -5.87 -6.95
N ALA A 175 40.45 -5.02 -6.26
CA ALA A 175 41.50 -4.16 -6.85
C ALA A 175 42.60 -3.88 -5.83
N ALA A 176 43.72 -3.32 -6.28
CA ALA A 176 44.80 -2.92 -5.39
C ALA A 176 44.32 -1.83 -4.40
N TYR A 177 44.77 -1.86 -3.16
CA TYR A 177 44.35 -0.90 -2.12
C TYR A 177 44.73 0.55 -2.48
N ASN A 178 45.71 0.78 -3.33
CA ASN A 178 46.10 2.07 -3.88
C ASN A 178 45.47 2.39 -5.23
N ALA A 179 44.42 1.67 -5.66
CA ALA A 179 43.77 1.91 -6.94
C ALA A 179 43.24 3.35 -7.05
N LEU A 180 43.38 3.94 -8.22
CA LEU A 180 42.83 5.25 -8.58
C LEU A 180 41.54 5.16 -9.40
N SER A 181 41.19 3.95 -9.81
CA SER A 181 39.95 3.66 -10.54
C SER A 181 39.47 2.26 -10.27
N LEU A 182 38.15 2.10 -10.34
CA LEU A 182 37.45 0.81 -10.23
C LEU A 182 36.61 0.58 -11.47
N THR A 183 36.73 -0.59 -12.05
CA THR A 183 35.89 -1.00 -13.18
C THR A 183 34.80 -1.93 -12.68
N LEU A 184 33.55 -1.61 -12.96
CA LEU A 184 32.40 -2.45 -12.63
C LEU A 184 32.44 -3.76 -13.44
N ALA A 185 31.78 -4.80 -12.96
CA ALA A 185 31.84 -6.12 -13.62
C ALA A 185 31.16 -6.12 -15.01
N ALA A 186 29.96 -5.52 -15.11
CA ALA A 186 29.18 -5.59 -16.35
C ALA A 186 28.34 -4.35 -16.67
N ASN A 187 28.07 -3.50 -15.70
CA ASN A 187 27.03 -2.47 -15.83
C ASN A 187 27.61 -1.08 -16.12
N ALA A 188 26.83 -0.28 -16.85
CA ALA A 188 26.99 1.17 -16.85
C ALA A 188 26.32 1.77 -15.62
N VAL A 189 26.79 2.92 -15.15
CA VAL A 189 26.08 3.73 -14.17
C VAL A 189 25.03 4.57 -14.89
N HIS A 190 23.82 4.62 -14.36
CA HIS A 190 22.71 5.39 -14.94
C HIS A 190 23.03 6.88 -15.01
N GLY A 191 22.75 7.52 -16.14
CA GLY A 191 22.89 8.96 -16.35
C GLY A 191 23.39 9.33 -17.75
N GLY A 192 22.76 10.34 -18.36
CA GLY A 192 23.11 10.81 -19.70
C GLY A 192 24.40 11.64 -19.74
N ASP A 193 24.77 12.28 -18.63
CA ASP A 193 25.95 13.13 -18.51
C ASP A 193 26.82 12.69 -17.31
N ALA A 194 28.04 13.22 -17.23
CA ALA A 194 29.01 12.85 -16.20
C ALA A 194 28.54 13.22 -14.78
N ALA A 195 27.86 14.36 -14.61
CA ALA A 195 27.39 14.81 -13.33
C ALA A 195 26.26 13.90 -12.81
N THR A 196 25.32 13.54 -13.68
CA THR A 196 24.22 12.60 -13.34
C THR A 196 24.77 11.21 -13.01
N ARG A 197 25.75 10.71 -13.75
CA ARG A 197 26.39 9.42 -13.45
C ARG A 197 27.10 9.45 -12.09
N LEU A 198 27.87 10.50 -11.83
CA LEU A 198 28.56 10.68 -10.55
C LEU A 198 27.56 10.72 -9.39
N ASP A 199 26.46 11.39 -9.60
CA ASP A 199 25.37 11.51 -8.66
C ASP A 199 24.67 10.17 -8.38
N ASN A 200 24.76 9.21 -9.27
CA ASN A 200 24.18 7.87 -9.15
C ASN A 200 25.13 6.82 -8.58
N VAL A 201 26.34 7.23 -8.18
CA VAL A 201 27.19 6.46 -7.28
C VAL A 201 26.96 7.01 -5.87
N HIS A 202 26.47 6.14 -4.97
CA HIS A 202 26.04 6.58 -3.63
C HIS A 202 27.08 6.36 -2.55
N ARG A 203 27.87 5.28 -2.72
CA ARG A 203 28.86 4.90 -1.72
C ARG A 203 29.93 4.04 -2.34
N ILE A 204 31.18 4.29 -1.94
CA ILE A 204 32.29 3.39 -2.19
C ILE A 204 33.03 3.20 -0.87
N ARG A 205 33.28 1.95 -0.49
CA ARG A 205 34.10 1.61 0.66
C ARG A 205 35.09 0.51 0.30
N VAL A 206 36.23 0.53 0.95
CA VAL A 206 37.31 -0.45 0.78
C VAL A 206 37.55 -1.20 2.07
N LYS A 207 37.86 -2.49 1.97
CA LYS A 207 38.28 -3.28 3.11
C LYS A 207 39.77 -3.04 3.33
N VAL A 208 40.16 -2.48 4.47
CA VAL A 208 41.56 -2.17 4.81
C VAL A 208 42.33 -3.48 5.00
N PRO A 209 43.41 -3.76 4.23
CA PRO A 209 44.10 -5.05 4.28
C PRO A 209 44.68 -5.41 5.64
N THR A 210 45.08 -4.44 6.43
CA THR A 210 45.75 -4.65 7.72
C THR A 210 44.79 -4.87 8.88
N THR A 211 43.62 -4.24 8.87
CA THR A 211 42.63 -4.32 9.97
C THR A 211 41.42 -5.13 9.62
N GLY A 212 41.12 -5.32 8.33
CA GLY A 212 39.90 -5.95 7.84
C GLY A 212 38.65 -5.09 7.94
N GLU A 213 38.78 -3.84 8.43
CA GLU A 213 37.68 -2.90 8.57
C GLU A 213 37.30 -2.22 7.25
N TRP A 214 36.06 -1.74 7.15
CA TRP A 214 35.61 -1.01 5.98
C TRP A 214 35.81 0.49 6.14
N GLN A 215 36.48 1.11 5.15
CA GLN A 215 36.75 2.55 5.09
C GLN A 215 36.04 3.17 3.88
N GLU A 216 35.43 4.35 4.05
CA GLU A 216 34.83 5.12 2.94
C GLU A 216 35.93 5.67 2.01
N VAL A 217 35.62 5.64 0.70
CA VAL A 217 36.53 6.14 -0.35
C VAL A 217 35.85 7.26 -1.12
N THR A 218 36.58 8.35 -1.32
CA THR A 218 36.10 9.46 -2.16
C THR A 218 36.14 9.09 -3.64
N TYR A 219 35.21 9.60 -4.42
CA TYR A 219 35.14 9.42 -5.86
C TYR A 219 34.81 10.73 -6.57
N SER A 220 35.29 10.91 -7.81
CA SER A 220 35.25 12.19 -8.52
C SER A 220 34.71 12.13 -9.93
N ALA A 221 34.74 10.98 -10.60
CA ALA A 221 34.26 10.84 -11.95
C ALA A 221 33.73 9.42 -12.24
N VAL A 222 32.81 9.33 -13.20
CA VAL A 222 32.24 8.06 -13.68
C VAL A 222 32.16 8.10 -15.19
N SER A 223 32.74 7.11 -15.86
CA SER A 223 32.74 7.00 -17.32
C SER A 223 31.34 6.66 -17.87
N ALA A 224 31.15 6.90 -19.17
CA ALA A 224 29.94 6.48 -19.91
C ALA A 224 30.08 5.05 -20.46
N ALA A 225 31.17 4.37 -20.18
CA ALA A 225 31.43 3.02 -20.70
C ALA A 225 30.53 1.96 -20.06
N THR A 226 30.44 0.80 -20.70
CA THR A 226 29.84 -0.41 -20.18
C THR A 226 30.84 -1.54 -20.34
N PRO A 227 31.45 -2.04 -19.24
CA PRO A 227 31.27 -1.61 -17.84
C PRO A 227 31.82 -0.18 -17.55
N ALA A 228 31.21 0.48 -16.57
CA ALA A 228 31.66 1.83 -16.17
C ALA A 228 32.95 1.77 -15.36
N VAL A 229 33.77 2.80 -15.54
CA VAL A 229 34.98 3.05 -14.75
C VAL A 229 34.73 4.23 -13.81
N ILE A 230 34.99 4.04 -12.54
CA ILE A 230 34.81 5.05 -11.48
C ILE A 230 36.19 5.51 -11.02
N THR A 231 36.46 6.81 -11.11
CA THR A 231 37.68 7.41 -10.59
C THR A 231 37.55 7.64 -9.09
N ILE A 232 38.46 7.12 -8.30
CA ILE A 232 38.46 7.19 -6.85
C ILE A 232 39.75 7.88 -6.31
N GLY A 233 39.67 8.38 -5.08
CA GLY A 233 40.86 8.77 -4.34
C GLY A 233 41.58 7.52 -3.82
N ALA A 234 42.89 7.47 -3.91
CA ALA A 234 43.66 6.36 -3.35
C ALA A 234 43.47 6.26 -1.83
N PRO A 235 42.96 5.12 -1.32
CA PRO A 235 42.71 4.96 0.11
C PRO A 235 44.03 4.75 0.91
N GLY A 236 45.11 4.31 0.24
CA GLY A 236 46.41 4.09 0.87
C GLY A 236 47.52 3.81 -0.14
N GLY A 237 48.75 3.61 0.33
CA GLY A 237 49.94 3.41 -0.52
C GLY A 237 50.29 1.96 -0.85
N VAL A 238 49.51 0.96 -0.40
CA VAL A 238 49.84 -0.45 -0.53
C VAL A 238 49.18 -1.07 -1.77
N ILE A 239 49.93 -1.87 -2.50
CA ILE A 239 49.43 -2.55 -3.73
C ILE A 239 48.67 -3.88 -3.48
N THR A 240 48.51 -4.26 -2.20
CA THR A 240 47.79 -5.52 -1.85
C THR A 240 46.36 -5.46 -2.37
N PRO A 241 45.92 -6.49 -3.14
CA PRO A 241 44.54 -6.57 -3.58
C PRO A 241 43.57 -6.65 -2.41
N THR A 242 42.47 -5.94 -2.51
CA THR A 242 41.41 -5.92 -1.50
C THR A 242 40.04 -5.70 -2.15
N ASP A 243 38.98 -5.90 -1.38
CA ASP A 243 37.61 -5.73 -1.85
C ASP A 243 37.13 -4.29 -1.69
N TYR A 244 36.64 -3.75 -2.79
CA TYR A 244 35.88 -2.50 -2.82
C TYR A 244 34.39 -2.83 -2.98
N GLU A 245 33.56 -2.23 -2.16
CA GLU A 245 32.11 -2.35 -2.24
C GLU A 245 31.54 -1.05 -2.77
N ILE A 246 30.82 -1.14 -3.88
CA ILE A 246 30.27 -0.03 -4.62
C ILE A 246 28.75 -0.13 -4.59
N LEU A 247 28.08 0.93 -4.16
CA LEU A 247 26.63 1.08 -4.20
C LEU A 247 26.28 2.15 -5.25
N TYR A 248 25.59 1.75 -6.32
CA TYR A 248 25.28 2.62 -7.44
C TYR A 248 23.95 2.27 -8.10
N VAL A 249 23.42 3.17 -8.94
CA VAL A 249 22.25 2.91 -9.79
C VAL A 249 22.74 2.45 -11.15
N PRO A 250 22.51 1.20 -11.57
CA PRO A 250 22.82 0.71 -12.90
C PRO A 250 21.82 1.27 -13.92
N ALA A 251 21.97 0.90 -15.19
CA ALA A 251 20.95 1.14 -16.21
C ALA A 251 19.58 0.65 -15.70
N GLU A 252 18.54 1.48 -15.89
CA GLU A 252 17.24 1.22 -15.27
C GLU A 252 16.60 -0.07 -15.81
N ALA A 253 16.19 -0.95 -14.90
CA ALA A 253 15.37 -2.10 -15.23
C ALA A 253 13.97 -1.66 -15.70
N ALA A 254 13.29 -2.49 -16.50
CA ALA A 254 11.98 -2.16 -17.07
C ALA A 254 10.94 -1.76 -16.00
N TRP A 255 10.98 -2.39 -14.81
CA TRP A 255 10.05 -2.07 -13.72
C TRP A 255 10.24 -0.67 -13.12
N CYS A 256 11.38 -0.02 -13.37
CA CYS A 256 11.64 1.35 -12.91
C CYS A 256 10.84 2.40 -13.69
N THR A 257 10.23 2.02 -14.80
CA THR A 257 9.30 2.87 -15.55
C THR A 257 7.92 2.76 -14.92
N PHE A 258 7.46 3.87 -14.32
CA PHE A 258 6.16 3.92 -13.68
C PHE A 258 5.07 4.19 -14.73
N PRO A 259 3.96 3.43 -14.70
CA PRO A 259 2.83 3.68 -15.61
C PRO A 259 2.22 5.06 -15.36
N ALA A 260 1.52 5.58 -16.35
CA ALA A 260 0.81 6.84 -16.23
C ALA A 260 -0.27 6.73 -15.13
N ARG A 261 -0.45 7.83 -14.38
CA ARG A 261 -1.50 7.92 -13.38
C ARG A 261 -2.85 8.05 -14.08
N VAL A 262 -3.80 7.22 -13.71
CA VAL A 262 -5.21 7.39 -14.09
C VAL A 262 -5.77 8.57 -13.29
N THR A 263 -6.28 9.57 -14.00
CA THR A 263 -6.89 10.75 -13.39
C THR A 263 -8.40 10.68 -13.54
N GLU A 264 -9.08 10.58 -12.40
CA GLU A 264 -10.54 10.59 -12.31
C GLU A 264 -10.95 11.74 -11.37
N PRO A 265 -12.14 12.31 -11.51
CA PRO A 265 -12.63 13.29 -10.56
C PRO A 265 -12.89 12.62 -9.19
N PRO A 266 -12.55 13.29 -8.07
CA PRO A 266 -12.85 12.77 -6.75
C PRO A 266 -14.36 12.77 -6.49
N LEU A 267 -14.82 11.89 -5.61
CA LEU A 267 -16.21 11.75 -5.24
C LEU A 267 -16.59 12.79 -4.17
N ARG A 268 -17.69 13.53 -4.40
CA ARG A 268 -18.25 14.46 -3.43
C ARG A 268 -19.28 13.75 -2.57
N VAL A 269 -19.29 14.06 -1.27
CA VAL A 269 -20.25 13.49 -0.32
C VAL A 269 -21.65 14.09 -0.48
N SER A 270 -21.78 15.30 -1.04
CA SER A 270 -23.08 15.89 -1.36
C SER A 270 -23.99 15.04 -2.25
N ASN A 271 -23.42 14.08 -2.98
CA ASN A 271 -24.15 13.14 -3.82
C ASN A 271 -24.21 11.72 -3.20
N LEU A 272 -24.21 11.62 -1.89
CA LEU A 272 -24.33 10.38 -1.14
C LEU A 272 -25.81 10.04 -0.90
N LEU A 273 -26.22 8.88 -1.34
CA LEU A 273 -27.51 8.26 -0.98
C LEU A 273 -27.23 7.19 0.08
N LEU A 274 -27.85 7.29 1.24
CA LEU A 274 -27.80 6.30 2.32
C LEU A 274 -29.21 5.85 2.67
N LYS A 275 -29.42 4.52 2.66
CA LYS A 275 -30.69 3.92 3.11
C LYS A 275 -30.43 2.91 4.22
N ILE A 276 -31.31 2.86 5.20
CA ILE A 276 -31.29 1.89 6.32
C ILE A 276 -32.66 1.21 6.45
N GLY A 277 -32.67 0.00 6.97
CA GLY A 277 -33.92 -0.76 7.21
C GLY A 277 -34.53 -1.41 5.96
N GLY A 278 -33.79 -1.44 4.84
CA GLY A 278 -34.26 -2.10 3.61
C GLY A 278 -33.81 -3.56 3.52
N LYS A 279 -34.14 -4.19 2.38
CA LYS A 279 -33.77 -5.58 2.09
C LYS A 279 -33.20 -5.72 0.69
N TRP A 280 -32.11 -6.43 0.58
CA TRP A 280 -31.52 -6.81 -0.70
C TRP A 280 -32.16 -8.09 -1.23
N ASP A 281 -32.59 -8.12 -2.51
CA ASP A 281 -33.19 -9.30 -3.15
C ASP A 281 -32.27 -10.02 -4.15
N GLY A 282 -31.01 -9.59 -4.22
CA GLY A 282 -30.01 -10.10 -5.19
C GLY A 282 -29.77 -9.16 -6.38
N SER A 283 -30.75 -8.29 -6.70
CA SER A 283 -30.71 -7.37 -7.84
C SER A 283 -30.98 -5.92 -7.45
N VAL A 284 -31.93 -5.67 -6.56
CA VAL A 284 -32.40 -4.36 -6.14
C VAL A 284 -32.45 -4.28 -4.61
N PHE A 285 -32.11 -3.12 -4.07
CA PHE A 285 -32.33 -2.82 -2.66
C PHE A 285 -33.72 -2.24 -2.46
N ASN A 286 -34.61 -3.04 -1.89
CA ASN A 286 -36.01 -2.74 -1.73
C ASN A 286 -36.31 -2.10 -0.38
N GLY A 287 -37.13 -1.06 -0.37
CA GLY A 287 -37.54 -0.36 0.85
C GLY A 287 -36.36 0.38 1.50
N GLY A 288 -36.45 0.49 2.82
CA GLY A 288 -35.52 1.27 3.63
C GLY A 288 -35.84 2.75 3.63
N ARG A 289 -35.47 3.39 4.74
CA ARG A 289 -35.57 4.82 4.90
C ARG A 289 -34.32 5.50 4.35
N THR A 290 -34.50 6.47 3.47
CA THR A 290 -33.42 7.33 3.00
C THR A 290 -33.05 8.31 4.10
N LEU A 291 -31.79 8.37 4.45
CA LEU A 291 -31.21 9.36 5.35
C LEU A 291 -30.56 10.47 4.49
N ASP A 292 -31.32 11.52 4.20
CA ASP A 292 -30.82 12.62 3.35
C ASP A 292 -29.97 13.62 4.14
N ALA A 293 -30.47 14.81 4.39
CA ALA A 293 -29.77 15.89 5.06
C ALA A 293 -29.39 15.63 6.54
N GLU A 294 -29.73 14.46 7.06
CA GLU A 294 -29.48 14.08 8.46
C GLU A 294 -28.04 13.57 8.67
N VAL A 295 -27.39 13.05 7.63
CA VAL A 295 -26.09 12.39 7.76
C VAL A 295 -25.00 13.44 7.90
N GLU A 296 -24.32 13.44 9.05
CA GLU A 296 -23.12 14.24 9.26
C GLU A 296 -21.85 13.52 8.78
N SER A 297 -21.73 12.27 9.14
CA SER A 297 -20.64 11.40 8.64
C SER A 297 -21.04 9.94 8.67
N MET A 298 -20.46 9.19 7.75
CA MET A 298 -20.51 7.74 7.69
C MET A 298 -19.11 7.20 7.46
N GLU A 299 -18.71 6.20 8.22
CA GLU A 299 -17.45 5.49 8.06
C GLU A 299 -17.72 3.99 7.87
N TYR A 300 -17.19 3.43 6.80
CA TYR A 300 -17.11 1.98 6.62
C TYR A 300 -15.71 1.52 7.00
N ASN A 301 -15.63 0.54 7.87
CA ASN A 301 -14.38 -0.04 8.33
C ASN A 301 -14.34 -1.54 8.00
N LEU A 302 -13.28 -1.96 7.33
CA LEU A 302 -12.92 -3.35 7.06
C LEU A 302 -11.60 -3.65 7.76
N THR A 303 -11.56 -4.70 8.57
CA THR A 303 -10.34 -5.20 9.21
C THR A 303 -10.17 -6.68 8.87
N ASN A 304 -9.07 -7.00 8.21
CA ASN A 304 -8.73 -8.36 7.78
C ASN A 304 -7.86 -9.10 8.80
N GLN A 305 -7.27 -8.41 9.78
CA GLN A 305 -6.33 -9.01 10.74
C GLN A 305 -5.25 -9.83 10.01
N MET A 306 -4.61 -9.19 9.02
CA MET A 306 -3.58 -9.86 8.22
C MET A 306 -2.37 -10.21 9.08
N LYS A 307 -1.96 -11.48 9.00
CA LYS A 307 -0.79 -12.03 9.66
C LYS A 307 0.27 -12.35 8.61
N VAL A 308 1.44 -11.76 8.77
CA VAL A 308 2.60 -11.98 7.91
C VAL A 308 3.73 -12.50 8.78
N GLU A 309 4.18 -13.73 8.53
CA GLU A 309 5.06 -14.47 9.45
C GLU A 309 6.26 -15.10 8.77
N PHE A 310 7.27 -15.31 9.58
CA PHE A 310 8.41 -16.17 9.25
C PHE A 310 8.09 -17.59 9.74
N ARG A 311 7.97 -18.52 8.82
CA ARG A 311 7.82 -19.94 9.14
C ARG A 311 9.07 -20.71 8.72
N THR A 312 9.24 -21.89 9.28
CA THR A 312 10.33 -22.79 8.89
C THR A 312 10.30 -23.06 7.39
N ASP A 313 11.43 -22.87 6.73
CA ASP A 313 11.62 -23.15 5.32
C ASP A 313 12.71 -24.22 5.18
N PRO A 314 12.33 -25.50 4.92
CA PRO A 314 13.29 -26.60 4.82
C PRO A 314 14.21 -26.46 3.62
N THR A 315 13.86 -25.64 2.62
CA THR A 315 14.71 -25.39 1.46
C THR A 315 15.75 -24.31 1.72
N GLY A 316 15.58 -23.53 2.78
CA GLY A 316 16.43 -22.38 3.10
C GLY A 316 16.38 -21.23 2.09
N ALA A 317 15.51 -21.31 1.09
CA ALA A 317 15.46 -20.33 -0.01
C ALA A 317 15.06 -18.92 0.46
N THR A 318 14.21 -18.84 1.48
CA THR A 318 13.76 -17.56 2.08
C THR A 318 14.45 -17.25 3.40
N SER A 319 15.18 -18.21 3.95
CA SER A 319 15.69 -18.30 5.32
C SER A 319 15.97 -16.94 6.00
N GLY A 320 15.00 -16.46 6.76
CA GLY A 320 15.14 -15.30 7.63
C GLY A 320 15.27 -13.94 6.98
N LYS A 321 15.25 -13.82 5.63
CA LYS A 321 15.38 -12.52 4.96
C LYS A 321 14.07 -11.72 4.91
N TYR A 322 12.97 -12.42 4.62
CA TYR A 322 11.61 -11.86 4.52
C TYR A 322 10.59 -12.93 4.88
N ALA A 323 9.38 -12.52 5.22
CA ALA A 323 8.32 -13.44 5.61
C ALA A 323 7.93 -14.37 4.45
N ASN A 324 7.65 -15.62 4.77
CA ASN A 324 7.29 -16.67 3.84
C ASN A 324 5.87 -17.21 4.03
N TYR A 325 5.07 -16.52 4.85
CA TYR A 325 3.68 -16.88 5.09
C TYR A 325 2.83 -15.62 5.28
N ALA A 326 1.66 -15.59 4.67
CA ALA A 326 0.68 -14.54 4.85
C ALA A 326 -0.73 -15.11 4.82
N MET A 327 -1.55 -14.79 5.81
CA MET A 327 -2.94 -15.18 5.87
C MET A 327 -3.78 -14.12 6.61
N ARG A 328 -5.08 -14.22 6.44
CA ARG A 328 -6.06 -13.48 7.21
C ARG A 328 -6.56 -14.33 8.38
N GLU A 329 -6.49 -13.81 9.61
CA GLU A 329 -7.02 -14.49 10.80
C GLU A 329 -8.52 -14.28 10.97
N GLY A 330 -9.04 -13.15 10.51
CA GLY A 330 -10.46 -12.82 10.59
C GLY A 330 -10.85 -11.69 9.66
N ARG A 331 -12.16 -11.48 9.51
CA ARG A 331 -12.71 -10.31 8.82
C ARG A 331 -13.79 -9.68 9.67
N ILE A 332 -13.61 -8.40 9.93
CA ILE A 332 -14.55 -7.60 10.68
C ILE A 332 -14.96 -6.42 9.81
N GLN A 333 -16.25 -6.21 9.68
CA GLN A 333 -16.80 -5.08 8.96
C GLN A 333 -17.77 -4.32 9.84
N THR A 334 -17.63 -3.00 9.90
CA THR A 334 -18.50 -2.13 10.68
C THR A 334 -18.83 -0.85 9.91
N ILE A 335 -19.96 -0.25 10.25
CA ILE A 335 -20.34 1.09 9.82
C ILE A 335 -20.52 1.95 11.07
N ALA A 336 -19.79 3.04 11.16
CA ALA A 336 -20.05 4.09 12.12
C ALA A 336 -20.84 5.21 11.43
N LEU A 337 -22.02 5.50 11.93
CA LEU A 337 -22.92 6.52 11.37
C LEU A 337 -23.12 7.62 12.40
N ASN A 338 -22.86 8.86 12.01
CA ASN A 338 -23.19 10.04 12.80
C ASN A 338 -24.22 10.85 12.05
N ARG A 339 -25.39 11.09 12.70
CA ARG A 339 -26.50 11.84 12.10
C ARG A 339 -27.12 12.82 13.08
N GLU A 340 -27.79 13.84 12.58
CA GLU A 340 -28.72 14.64 13.39
C GLU A 340 -29.87 13.75 13.86
N ALA A 341 -30.19 13.78 15.16
CA ALA A 341 -31.26 13.00 15.72
C ALA A 341 -32.62 13.64 15.39
N ARG A 342 -33.34 13.03 14.46
CA ARG A 342 -34.71 13.43 14.10
C ARG A 342 -35.77 12.44 14.58
N ASP A 343 -35.32 11.26 14.97
CA ASP A 343 -36.15 10.16 15.49
C ASP A 343 -35.26 9.13 16.20
N PHE A 344 -35.88 8.11 16.75
CA PHE A 344 -35.23 7.03 17.49
C PHE A 344 -35.05 5.74 16.68
N ILE A 345 -35.09 5.79 15.35
CA ILE A 345 -35.10 4.56 14.52
C ILE A 345 -33.90 3.65 14.81
N LEU A 346 -32.69 4.18 14.93
CA LEU A 346 -31.51 3.37 15.22
C LEU A 346 -31.56 2.75 16.64
N GLU A 347 -32.08 3.50 17.60
CA GLU A 347 -32.27 3.00 18.96
C GLU A 347 -33.35 1.92 18.99
N GLN A 348 -34.44 2.12 18.26
CA GLN A 348 -35.52 1.14 18.17
C GLN A 348 -35.02 -0.14 17.51
N MET A 349 -34.29 -0.06 16.40
CA MET A 349 -33.68 -1.23 15.73
C MET A 349 -32.72 -1.97 16.66
N MET A 350 -32.01 -1.28 17.54
CA MET A 350 -31.15 -1.88 18.56
C MET A 350 -31.96 -2.59 19.66
N ILE A 351 -33.03 -1.95 20.15
CA ILE A 351 -33.88 -2.51 21.21
C ILE A 351 -34.64 -3.74 20.72
N ASP A 352 -35.15 -3.69 19.49
CA ASP A 352 -35.90 -4.79 18.86
C ASP A 352 -35.01 -5.91 18.33
N GLU A 353 -33.67 -5.78 18.50
CA GLU A 353 -32.66 -6.73 17.95
C GLU A 353 -32.86 -6.99 16.44
N GLU A 354 -33.24 -5.96 15.71
CA GLU A 354 -33.61 -6.08 14.31
C GLU A 354 -32.38 -6.23 13.40
N TYR A 355 -32.46 -7.16 12.43
CA TYR A 355 -31.51 -7.29 11.34
C TYR A 355 -32.07 -6.65 10.09
N SER A 356 -31.34 -5.69 9.52
CA SER A 356 -31.78 -4.98 8.32
C SER A 356 -30.64 -4.69 7.36
N GLY A 357 -30.99 -4.44 6.10
CA GLY A 357 -30.02 -4.03 5.10
C GLY A 357 -29.67 -2.56 5.19
N ILE A 358 -28.46 -2.24 4.77
CA ILE A 358 -27.95 -0.89 4.55
C ILE A 358 -27.47 -0.77 3.10
N TYR A 359 -27.77 0.36 2.50
CA TYR A 359 -27.38 0.70 1.14
C TYR A 359 -26.75 2.07 1.11
N ILE A 360 -25.60 2.18 0.43
CA ILE A 360 -24.90 3.43 0.19
C ILE A 360 -24.59 3.59 -1.28
N LYS A 361 -24.66 4.82 -1.79
CA LYS A 361 -24.21 5.14 -3.14
C LYS A 361 -23.69 6.57 -3.19
N ALA A 362 -22.40 6.71 -3.49
CA ALA A 362 -21.79 8.00 -3.78
C ALA A 362 -21.65 8.13 -5.31
N THR A 363 -22.30 9.12 -5.90
CA THR A 363 -22.27 9.36 -7.35
C THR A 363 -21.35 10.53 -7.66
N GLY A 364 -20.41 10.32 -8.59
CA GLY A 364 -19.46 11.32 -9.06
C GLY A 364 -19.87 11.97 -10.38
N ALA A 365 -18.89 12.59 -11.03
CA ALA A 365 -19.08 13.20 -12.33
C ALA A 365 -19.42 12.16 -13.42
N GLU A 366 -20.02 12.63 -14.49
CA GLU A 366 -20.29 11.85 -15.68
C GLU A 366 -19.00 11.69 -16.51
N PHE A 367 -18.75 10.50 -17.02
CA PHE A 367 -17.62 10.23 -17.91
C PHE A 367 -18.05 9.86 -19.34
N GLU A 368 -19.32 9.50 -19.49
CA GLU A 368 -20.00 9.23 -20.75
C GLU A 368 -21.50 9.48 -20.54
N SER A 369 -22.23 9.89 -21.56
CA SER A 369 -23.67 10.22 -21.46
C SER A 369 -24.46 9.15 -20.69
N GLY A 370 -25.07 9.54 -19.58
CA GLY A 370 -25.80 8.65 -18.66
C GLY A 370 -24.93 7.72 -17.82
N LYS A 371 -23.60 7.90 -17.80
CA LYS A 371 -22.67 7.04 -17.07
C LYS A 371 -21.73 7.85 -16.18
N ASN A 372 -21.93 7.69 -14.89
CA ASN A 372 -21.19 8.41 -13.86
C ASN A 372 -20.17 7.50 -13.16
N TYR A 373 -19.07 8.09 -12.69
CA TYR A 373 -18.28 7.45 -11.65
C TYR A 373 -19.15 7.25 -10.43
N PHE A 374 -19.15 6.08 -9.83
CA PHE A 374 -19.85 5.86 -8.57
C PHE A 374 -19.21 4.76 -7.74
N VAL A 375 -19.51 4.81 -6.46
CA VAL A 375 -19.21 3.76 -5.47
C VAL A 375 -20.52 3.41 -4.78
N GLU A 376 -20.94 2.18 -4.88
CA GLU A 376 -22.18 1.63 -4.34
C GLU A 376 -21.85 0.46 -3.43
N GLY A 377 -22.30 0.53 -2.17
CA GLY A 377 -22.14 -0.52 -1.16
C GLY A 377 -23.49 -1.04 -0.71
N ILE A 378 -23.63 -2.35 -0.72
CA ILE A 378 -24.84 -3.09 -0.34
C ILE A 378 -24.46 -4.02 0.81
N PHE A 379 -25.12 -3.87 1.93
CA PHE A 379 -24.92 -4.66 3.14
C PHE A 379 -26.25 -5.34 3.48
N PRO A 380 -26.43 -6.62 3.10
CA PRO A 380 -27.73 -7.29 3.19
C PRO A 380 -28.21 -7.48 4.61
N ARG A 381 -27.31 -7.69 5.56
CA ARG A 381 -27.61 -7.97 6.96
C ARG A 381 -26.72 -7.19 7.89
N CYS A 382 -27.33 -6.29 8.66
CA CYS A 382 -26.63 -5.43 9.62
C CYS A 382 -27.39 -5.45 10.95
N ALA A 383 -26.67 -5.28 12.05
CA ALA A 383 -27.23 -5.11 13.39
C ALA A 383 -26.71 -3.81 14.00
N VAL A 384 -27.58 -3.02 14.60
CA VAL A 384 -27.21 -1.82 15.37
C VAL A 384 -26.76 -2.27 16.76
N LEU A 385 -25.51 -2.03 17.10
CA LEU A 385 -24.94 -2.40 18.40
C LEU A 385 -25.09 -1.29 19.43
N LYS A 386 -24.98 -0.04 19.00
CA LYS A 386 -25.08 1.15 19.82
C LYS A 386 -25.71 2.29 19.02
N ALA A 387 -26.52 3.09 19.68
CA ALA A 387 -27.14 4.27 19.09
C ALA A 387 -27.31 5.41 20.11
N PRO A 388 -26.25 5.81 20.87
CA PRO A 388 -26.38 6.86 21.88
C PRO A 388 -26.73 8.20 21.25
N LEU A 389 -27.56 8.96 21.96
CA LEU A 389 -27.76 10.36 21.68
C LEU A 389 -26.62 11.18 22.28
N ILE A 390 -26.10 12.10 21.51
CA ILE A 390 -25.00 12.98 21.89
C ILE A 390 -25.38 14.43 21.57
N VAL A 391 -24.81 15.38 22.29
CA VAL A 391 -24.94 16.80 21.97
C VAL A 391 -23.73 17.21 21.14
N ASN A 392 -23.98 17.64 19.91
CA ASN A 392 -22.96 18.15 19.00
C ASN A 392 -23.22 19.66 18.79
N GLY A 393 -22.47 20.50 19.50
CA GLY A 393 -22.73 21.94 19.55
C GLY A 393 -24.10 22.26 20.15
N LYS A 394 -25.03 22.72 19.33
CA LYS A 394 -26.42 23.04 19.73
C LYS A 394 -27.45 22.03 19.19
N VAL A 395 -27.01 21.00 18.50
CA VAL A 395 -27.85 20.00 17.85
C VAL A 395 -27.71 18.67 18.58
N ILE A 396 -28.81 17.94 18.71
CA ILE A 396 -28.78 16.56 19.20
C ILE A 396 -28.41 15.67 18.01
N ALA A 397 -27.36 14.92 18.16
CA ALA A 397 -26.90 13.94 17.17
C ALA A 397 -27.06 12.51 17.71
N GLN A 398 -27.08 11.55 16.82
CA GLN A 398 -27.11 10.13 17.16
C GLN A 398 -25.89 9.44 16.49
N ALA A 399 -25.09 8.78 17.32
CA ALA A 399 -23.93 8.01 16.89
C ALA A 399 -24.30 6.53 16.81
N GLY A 400 -24.45 6.00 15.61
CA GLY A 400 -24.74 4.59 15.36
C GLY A 400 -23.45 3.78 15.16
N ASP A 401 -23.30 2.70 15.93
CA ASP A 401 -22.28 1.67 15.71
C ASP A 401 -22.98 0.41 15.18
N ILE A 402 -22.72 0.07 13.92
CA ILE A 402 -23.43 -0.94 13.19
C ILE A 402 -22.46 -2.04 12.77
N ARG A 403 -22.79 -3.29 13.10
CA ARG A 403 -22.06 -4.47 12.69
C ARG A 403 -22.63 -5.04 11.40
N ILE A 404 -21.78 -5.29 10.42
CA ILE A 404 -22.15 -6.02 9.22
C ILE A 404 -22.00 -7.51 9.50
N LEU A 405 -23.04 -8.27 9.22
CA LEU A 405 -23.13 -9.70 9.41
C LEU A 405 -23.16 -10.42 8.06
N GLU A 406 -22.83 -11.68 8.06
CA GLU A 406 -22.97 -12.51 6.89
C GLU A 406 -24.44 -12.92 6.71
N ASP A 407 -24.93 -12.74 5.48
CA ASP A 407 -26.22 -13.26 5.04
C ASP A 407 -26.00 -14.56 4.27
N ASP A 408 -26.77 -15.58 4.56
CA ASP A 408 -26.59 -16.93 4.01
C ASP A 408 -26.72 -16.99 2.47
N THR A 409 -27.44 -16.04 1.89
CA THR A 409 -27.71 -15.98 0.44
C THR A 409 -26.80 -14.99 -0.28
N TYR A 410 -26.57 -13.84 0.32
CA TYR A 410 -25.94 -12.69 -0.36
C TYR A 410 -24.55 -12.34 0.19
N GLY A 411 -24.08 -13.03 1.22
CA GLY A 411 -22.82 -12.75 1.91
C GLY A 411 -22.88 -11.49 2.77
N SER A 412 -21.74 -11.02 3.25
CA SER A 412 -21.71 -9.88 4.17
C SER A 412 -21.84 -8.53 3.46
N CYS A 413 -21.32 -8.40 2.26
CA CYS A 413 -21.40 -7.15 1.49
C CYS A 413 -21.19 -7.38 -0.01
N LYS A 414 -21.68 -6.42 -0.79
CA LYS A 414 -21.42 -6.32 -2.22
C LYS A 414 -21.13 -4.87 -2.56
N TRP A 415 -19.97 -4.63 -3.16
CA TRP A 415 -19.64 -3.31 -3.70
C TRP A 415 -19.73 -3.31 -5.21
N ILE A 416 -20.28 -2.24 -5.78
CA ILE A 416 -20.34 -2.01 -7.22
C ILE A 416 -19.69 -0.65 -7.48
N ILE A 417 -18.64 -0.64 -8.25
CA ILE A 417 -17.85 0.58 -8.48
C ILE A 417 -17.65 0.78 -9.98
N ALA A 418 -18.00 1.99 -10.47
CA ALA A 418 -17.81 2.34 -11.86
C ALA A 418 -16.65 3.31 -12.03
N ASN A 419 -15.71 2.95 -12.90
CA ASN A 419 -14.55 3.75 -13.24
C ASN A 419 -14.00 3.41 -14.64
N LYS A 420 -12.83 3.97 -15.02
CA LYS A 420 -12.22 3.72 -16.34
C LYS A 420 -11.11 2.64 -16.33
N VAL A 421 -10.84 2.01 -15.20
CA VAL A 421 -9.82 0.95 -15.09
C VAL A 421 -10.46 -0.40 -15.39
N SER A 422 -9.83 -1.20 -16.24
CA SER A 422 -10.40 -2.46 -16.75
C SER A 422 -10.35 -3.64 -15.76
N GLY A 423 -9.59 -3.57 -14.68
CA GLY A 423 -9.48 -4.68 -13.71
C GLY A 423 -8.69 -4.34 -12.45
N TYR A 424 -9.01 -5.09 -11.39
CA TYR A 424 -8.35 -5.05 -10.07
C TYR A 424 -8.16 -6.45 -9.51
#